data_ee1141fca49ef8c03de5cf10fba3f75b
#
_entry.id   ee1141fca49ef8c03de5cf10fba3f75b
#
_cell.length_a   1.000
_cell.length_b   1.000
_cell.length_c   1.000
_cell.angle_alpha   90.00
_cell.angle_beta   90.00
_cell.angle_gamma   90.00
#
_symmetry.space_group_name_H-M   'P 1'
#
loop_
_entity.id
_entity.type
_entity.pdbx_description
1 polymer ?
#
loop_
_entity_poly.entity_id
_entity_poly.type
_entity_poly.pdbx_seq_one_letter_code
_entity_poly.pdbx_strand_id
1 'polypeptide(L)'
;MALDATLRAAAMRGGAPLRVEPADLRRKVREHRSPFAVCFVVDNSWSLHAERMVEKAKGVVFRLLEDATGRGDKVALVAFRGGLPEATVALPFTSSLAAATRRLRKIPLSGQTPLADALRRARILLRQELSKHPNAVPLVVCVTDGEATIPLHRGSNPSKDAVSEGQSLGRGRIGLVVADTSDGTRGCAAELARIAGGLRVPIADLAPELIVALAETARSEGLSLRHGPKGRVHG
;
A
#
# COMPACT_ATOMS: atom_id res chain seq x y z
N MET A 1 -30.00 -2.20 15.33
CA MET A 1 -30.19 -3.01 16.54
C MET A 1 -29.58 -4.38 16.34
N ALA A 2 -28.91 -4.95 17.33
CA ALA A 2 -28.34 -6.29 17.29
C ALA A 2 -29.33 -7.25 17.92
N LEU A 3 -30.24 -7.81 17.15
CA LEU A 3 -31.38 -8.59 17.67
C LEU A 3 -30.91 -9.77 18.53
N ASP A 4 -29.97 -10.57 18.05
CA ASP A 4 -29.41 -11.72 18.76
C ASP A 4 -28.79 -11.33 20.13
N ALA A 5 -27.95 -10.29 20.13
CA ALA A 5 -27.32 -9.81 21.37
C ALA A 5 -28.35 -9.19 22.34
N THR A 6 -29.41 -8.56 21.83
CA THR A 6 -30.49 -8.00 22.62
C THR A 6 -31.30 -9.13 23.27
N LEU A 7 -31.66 -10.16 22.52
CA LEU A 7 -32.40 -11.32 23.05
C LEU A 7 -31.57 -12.10 24.09
N ARG A 8 -30.27 -12.25 23.88
CA ARG A 8 -29.38 -12.85 24.88
C ARG A 8 -29.31 -12.03 26.16
N ALA A 9 -29.23 -10.70 26.06
CA ALA A 9 -29.21 -9.83 27.24
C ALA A 9 -30.50 -9.96 28.04
N ALA A 10 -31.65 -9.96 27.37
CA ALA A 10 -32.94 -10.18 28.02
C ALA A 10 -33.05 -11.57 28.67
N ALA A 11 -32.56 -12.62 28.01
CA ALA A 11 -32.54 -13.97 28.53
C ALA A 11 -31.64 -14.14 29.76
N MET A 12 -30.45 -13.46 29.75
CA MET A 12 -29.53 -13.49 30.91
C MET A 12 -30.07 -12.75 32.13
N ARG A 13 -30.90 -11.74 31.94
CA ARG A 13 -31.57 -11.05 33.04
C ARG A 13 -32.61 -11.94 33.76
N GLY A 14 -33.14 -12.94 33.06
CA GLY A 14 -34.10 -13.88 33.58
C GLY A 14 -35.53 -13.33 33.62
N GLY A 15 -36.50 -14.23 33.83
CA GLY A 15 -37.93 -13.92 33.90
C GLY A 15 -38.72 -14.56 32.76
N ALA A 16 -39.85 -15.14 33.10
CA ALA A 16 -40.81 -15.68 32.13
C ALA A 16 -42.13 -14.91 32.25
N PRO A 17 -42.72 -14.48 31.11
CA PRO A 17 -42.24 -14.60 29.73
C PRO A 17 -41.07 -13.66 29.40
N LEU A 18 -40.22 -14.05 28.42
CA LEU A 18 -39.09 -13.22 27.96
C LEU A 18 -39.58 -11.85 27.48
N ARG A 19 -39.19 -10.79 28.18
CA ARG A 19 -39.49 -9.40 27.81
C ARG A 19 -38.20 -8.65 27.59
N VAL A 20 -38.11 -7.93 26.45
CA VAL A 20 -36.96 -7.05 26.13
C VAL A 20 -37.21 -5.68 26.74
N GLU A 21 -36.32 -5.23 27.60
CA GLU A 21 -36.33 -3.90 28.20
C GLU A 21 -35.32 -2.97 27.54
N PRO A 22 -35.42 -1.63 27.69
CA PRO A 22 -34.47 -0.70 27.13
C PRO A 22 -33.00 -0.99 27.50
N ALA A 23 -32.76 -1.55 28.71
CA ALA A 23 -31.45 -1.94 29.18
C ALA A 23 -30.85 -3.15 28.42
N ASP A 24 -31.69 -3.97 27.80
CA ASP A 24 -31.28 -5.14 27.01
C ASP A 24 -30.87 -4.76 25.58
N LEU A 25 -31.24 -3.55 25.14
CA LEU A 25 -30.99 -3.12 23.77
C LEU A 25 -29.48 -3.06 23.48
N ARG A 26 -29.05 -3.80 22.48
CA ARG A 26 -27.69 -3.82 22.01
C ARG A 26 -27.64 -3.23 20.61
N ARG A 27 -26.76 -2.26 20.42
CA ARG A 27 -26.48 -1.67 19.09
C ARG A 27 -25.45 -2.53 18.39
N LYS A 28 -25.71 -2.92 17.14
CA LYS A 28 -24.69 -3.54 16.31
C LYS A 28 -23.67 -2.46 15.96
N VAL A 29 -22.53 -2.45 16.66
CA VAL A 29 -21.38 -1.66 16.25
C VAL A 29 -20.75 -2.42 15.11
N ARG A 30 -20.98 -1.97 13.87
CA ARG A 30 -20.18 -2.39 12.74
C ARG A 30 -18.88 -1.61 12.84
N GLU A 31 -17.80 -2.28 13.17
CA GLU A 31 -16.47 -1.74 12.90
C GLU A 31 -16.33 -1.68 11.38
N HIS A 32 -16.62 -0.52 10.81
CA HIS A 32 -16.30 -0.25 9.43
C HIS A 32 -14.78 -0.06 9.37
N ARG A 33 -14.06 -1.15 9.12
CA ARG A 33 -12.65 -1.06 8.79
C ARG A 33 -12.56 -0.37 7.44
N SER A 34 -11.88 0.78 7.40
CA SER A 34 -11.61 1.48 6.15
C SER A 34 -10.83 0.56 5.21
N PRO A 35 -11.23 0.40 3.95
CA PRO A 35 -10.51 -0.44 3.02
C PRO A 35 -9.13 0.17 2.70
N PHE A 36 -8.19 -0.65 2.26
CA PHE A 36 -6.90 -0.21 1.80
C PHE A 36 -6.91 0.03 0.30
N ALA A 37 -6.21 1.07 -0.14
CA ALA A 37 -5.87 1.32 -1.53
C ALA A 37 -4.35 1.26 -1.67
N VAL A 38 -3.81 0.11 -2.03
CA VAL A 38 -2.35 -0.11 -2.14
C VAL A 38 -1.92 -0.05 -3.59
N CYS A 39 -1.01 0.87 -3.92
CA CYS A 39 -0.41 0.95 -5.25
C CYS A 39 1.04 0.48 -5.19
N PHE A 40 1.34 -0.63 -5.85
CA PHE A 40 2.70 -1.09 -6.04
C PHE A 40 3.38 -0.31 -7.16
N VAL A 41 4.60 0.14 -6.91
CA VAL A 41 5.54 0.65 -7.91
C VAL A 41 6.67 -0.35 -7.95
N VAL A 42 6.85 -1.04 -9.08
CA VAL A 42 7.84 -2.12 -9.19
C VAL A 42 8.89 -1.74 -10.21
N ASP A 43 10.11 -1.62 -9.71
CA ASP A 43 11.29 -1.50 -10.53
C ASP A 43 11.59 -2.84 -11.20
N ASN A 44 11.41 -2.88 -12.50
CA ASN A 44 11.68 -4.03 -13.36
C ASN A 44 12.84 -3.73 -14.32
N SER A 45 13.75 -2.84 -13.92
CA SER A 45 14.96 -2.54 -14.67
C SER A 45 15.86 -3.77 -14.80
N TRP A 46 16.74 -3.77 -15.79
CA TRP A 46 17.63 -4.90 -16.08
C TRP A 46 18.67 -5.08 -14.97
N SER A 47 18.31 -5.79 -13.93
CA SER A 47 19.21 -6.29 -12.90
C SER A 47 19.11 -7.82 -12.85
N LEU A 48 20.20 -8.48 -12.44
CA LEU A 48 20.23 -9.96 -12.24
C LEU A 48 19.14 -10.48 -11.30
N HIS A 49 18.50 -9.58 -10.56
CA HIS A 49 17.48 -9.90 -9.57
C HIS A 49 16.08 -9.40 -9.94
N ALA A 50 15.93 -8.64 -11.04
CA ALA A 50 14.66 -7.97 -11.40
C ALA A 50 13.48 -8.95 -11.51
N GLU A 51 13.68 -10.12 -12.14
CA GLU A 51 12.62 -11.13 -12.24
C GLU A 51 12.15 -11.62 -10.87
N ARG A 52 13.10 -11.89 -9.95
CA ARG A 52 12.76 -12.32 -8.58
C ARG A 52 12.01 -11.22 -7.82
N MET A 53 12.38 -9.95 -8.02
CA MET A 53 11.73 -8.81 -7.39
C MET A 53 10.30 -8.63 -7.89
N VAL A 54 10.11 -8.72 -9.20
CA VAL A 54 8.78 -8.67 -9.83
C VAL A 54 7.91 -9.83 -9.34
N GLU A 55 8.43 -11.06 -9.30
CA GLU A 55 7.69 -12.22 -8.81
C GLU A 55 7.35 -12.09 -7.31
N LYS A 56 8.26 -11.57 -6.49
CA LYS A 56 7.97 -11.31 -5.08
C LYS A 56 6.86 -10.26 -4.92
N ALA A 57 6.93 -9.15 -5.65
CA ALA A 57 5.89 -8.12 -5.62
C ALA A 57 4.53 -8.69 -6.07
N LYS A 58 4.49 -9.50 -7.13
CA LYS A 58 3.27 -10.21 -7.57
C LYS A 58 2.72 -11.12 -6.48
N GLY A 59 3.59 -11.92 -5.83
CA GLY A 59 3.20 -12.79 -4.72
C GLY A 59 2.53 -12.02 -3.59
N VAL A 60 3.08 -10.88 -3.19
CA VAL A 60 2.48 -10.00 -2.17
C VAL A 60 1.13 -9.43 -2.63
N VAL A 61 1.03 -8.98 -3.90
CA VAL A 61 -0.23 -8.50 -4.49
C VAL A 61 -1.32 -9.58 -4.45
N PHE A 62 -0.98 -10.82 -4.84
CA PHE A 62 -1.96 -11.91 -4.85
C PHE A 62 -2.44 -12.27 -3.43
N ARG A 63 -1.52 -12.35 -2.47
CA ARG A 63 -1.87 -12.61 -1.07
C ARG A 63 -2.76 -11.52 -0.49
N LEU A 64 -2.44 -10.25 -0.73
CA LEU A 64 -3.31 -9.14 -0.30
C LEU A 64 -4.71 -9.23 -0.89
N LEU A 65 -4.84 -9.68 -2.16
CA LEU A 65 -6.14 -9.85 -2.81
C LEU A 65 -6.90 -11.08 -2.30
N GLU A 66 -6.20 -12.17 -1.95
CA GLU A 66 -6.81 -13.34 -1.31
C GLU A 66 -7.40 -12.98 0.06
N ASP A 67 -6.67 -12.20 0.85
CA ASP A 67 -7.08 -11.77 2.18
C ASP A 67 -8.11 -10.62 2.17
N ALA A 68 -8.25 -9.91 1.04
CA ALA A 68 -9.15 -8.76 0.88
C ALA A 68 -10.63 -9.13 0.85
N THR A 69 -10.96 -10.43 0.85
CA THR A 69 -12.34 -10.93 0.73
C THR A 69 -13.21 -10.36 1.86
N GLY A 70 -14.14 -9.48 1.51
CA GLY A 70 -15.07 -8.84 2.44
C GLY A 70 -14.63 -7.51 3.05
N ARG A 71 -13.38 -7.05 2.84
CA ARG A 71 -12.89 -5.77 3.35
C ARG A 71 -12.99 -4.61 2.35
N GLY A 72 -13.09 -4.92 1.06
CA GLY A 72 -13.12 -3.92 -0.01
C GLY A 72 -11.73 -3.35 -0.35
N ASP A 73 -10.66 -4.01 0.13
CA ASP A 73 -9.28 -3.64 -0.17
C ASP A 73 -9.01 -3.75 -1.67
N LYS A 74 -8.23 -2.82 -2.20
CA LYS A 74 -7.88 -2.79 -3.62
C LYS A 74 -6.40 -2.61 -3.82
N VAL A 75 -5.89 -3.23 -4.86
CA VAL A 75 -4.49 -3.10 -5.28
C VAL A 75 -4.38 -2.59 -6.72
N ALA A 76 -3.33 -1.82 -6.97
CA ALA A 76 -2.90 -1.42 -8.30
C ALA A 76 -1.40 -1.69 -8.45
N LEU A 77 -0.88 -1.75 -9.68
CA LEU A 77 0.54 -1.89 -9.94
C LEU A 77 0.96 -1.00 -11.09
N VAL A 78 1.99 -0.23 -10.84
CA VAL A 78 2.74 0.56 -11.82
C VAL A 78 4.09 -0.11 -12.02
N ALA A 79 4.48 -0.33 -13.27
CA ALA A 79 5.77 -0.90 -13.64
C ALA A 79 6.43 -0.04 -14.73
N PHE A 80 7.72 -0.21 -14.94
CA PHE A 80 8.41 0.46 -16.02
C PHE A 80 8.11 -0.24 -17.34
N ARG A 81 8.03 0.51 -18.42
CA ARG A 81 7.77 -0.03 -19.74
C ARG A 81 9.08 -0.19 -20.50
N GLY A 82 9.40 -1.43 -20.91
CA GLY A 82 10.63 -1.75 -21.61
C GLY A 82 10.91 -0.80 -22.78
N GLY A 83 12.09 -0.17 -22.78
CA GLY A 83 12.54 0.73 -23.84
C GLY A 83 11.88 2.12 -23.88
N LEU A 84 10.96 2.45 -22.98
CA LEU A 84 10.33 3.77 -22.92
C LEU A 84 10.71 4.51 -21.63
N PRO A 85 10.85 5.85 -21.70
CA PRO A 85 11.19 6.68 -20.55
C PRO A 85 10.03 6.89 -19.58
N GLU A 86 8.95 6.13 -19.71
CA GLU A 86 7.72 6.29 -18.94
C GLU A 86 7.35 5.02 -18.21
N ALA A 87 6.73 5.18 -17.03
CA ALA A 87 6.09 4.09 -16.33
C ALA A 87 4.73 3.76 -16.94
N THR A 88 4.19 2.57 -16.68
CA THR A 88 2.88 2.14 -17.15
C THR A 88 2.06 1.55 -16.01
N VAL A 89 0.73 1.70 -16.10
CA VAL A 89 -0.21 1.04 -15.19
C VAL A 89 -0.41 -0.40 -15.66
N ALA A 90 0.36 -1.32 -15.09
CA ALA A 90 0.25 -2.74 -15.40
C ALA A 90 -1.05 -3.34 -14.85
N LEU A 91 -1.49 -2.88 -13.66
CA LEU A 91 -2.74 -3.27 -13.03
C LEU A 91 -3.45 -2.02 -12.48
N PRO A 92 -4.62 -1.61 -13.03
CA PRO A 92 -5.48 -0.62 -12.40
C PRO A 92 -6.02 -1.13 -11.06
N PHE A 93 -6.53 -0.24 -10.19
CA PHE A 93 -7.13 -0.65 -8.93
C PHE A 93 -8.21 -1.71 -9.11
N THR A 94 -8.03 -2.83 -8.41
CA THR A 94 -8.93 -3.98 -8.42
C THR A 94 -8.92 -4.69 -7.08
N SER A 95 -10.04 -5.31 -6.72
CA SER A 95 -10.15 -6.31 -5.65
C SER A 95 -10.22 -7.73 -6.20
N SER A 96 -10.11 -7.91 -7.52
CA SER A 96 -10.25 -9.20 -8.19
C SER A 96 -8.91 -9.89 -8.41
N LEU A 97 -8.68 -11.00 -7.70
CA LEU A 97 -7.51 -11.86 -7.91
C LEU A 97 -7.42 -12.36 -9.36
N ALA A 98 -8.54 -12.73 -9.98
CA ALA A 98 -8.57 -13.19 -11.37
C ALA A 98 -8.13 -12.08 -12.35
N ALA A 99 -8.53 -10.82 -12.12
CA ALA A 99 -8.09 -9.69 -12.93
C ALA A 99 -6.59 -9.42 -12.77
N ALA A 100 -6.09 -9.49 -11.53
CA ALA A 100 -4.66 -9.34 -11.22
C ALA A 100 -3.84 -10.45 -11.90
N THR A 101 -4.21 -11.71 -11.72
CA THR A 101 -3.53 -12.86 -12.32
C THR A 101 -3.43 -12.73 -13.83
N ARG A 102 -4.53 -12.36 -14.51
CA ARG A 102 -4.54 -12.20 -15.97
C ARG A 102 -3.60 -11.09 -16.44
N ARG A 103 -3.57 -9.94 -15.73
CA ARG A 103 -2.79 -8.77 -16.14
C ARG A 103 -1.31 -8.87 -15.76
N LEU A 104 -1.00 -9.50 -14.62
CA LEU A 104 0.36 -9.57 -14.10
C LEU A 104 1.15 -10.79 -14.58
N ARG A 105 0.58 -11.61 -15.48
CA ARG A 105 1.28 -12.78 -16.04
C ARG A 105 2.65 -12.43 -16.65
N LYS A 106 2.72 -11.30 -17.36
CA LYS A 106 3.96 -10.84 -18.00
C LYS A 106 4.14 -9.35 -17.75
N ILE A 107 5.10 -8.99 -16.94
CA ILE A 107 5.63 -7.64 -16.82
C ILE A 107 6.97 -7.65 -17.56
N PRO A 108 7.11 -6.93 -18.68
CA PRO A 108 8.37 -6.92 -19.44
C PRO A 108 9.45 -6.24 -18.60
N LEU A 109 10.70 -6.72 -18.72
CA LEU A 109 11.85 -6.03 -18.15
C LEU A 109 12.07 -4.71 -18.88
N SER A 110 12.57 -3.70 -18.15
CA SER A 110 12.89 -2.36 -18.64
C SER A 110 14.38 -2.08 -18.46
N GLY A 111 15.03 -1.51 -19.46
CA GLY A 111 16.43 -1.05 -19.36
C GLY A 111 16.59 0.32 -18.69
N GLN A 112 15.49 0.97 -18.31
CA GLN A 112 15.45 2.34 -17.77
C GLN A 112 14.61 2.40 -16.53
N THR A 113 14.96 3.31 -15.60
CA THR A 113 14.28 3.47 -14.30
C THR A 113 13.65 4.86 -14.18
N PRO A 114 12.43 5.08 -14.75
CA PRO A 114 11.67 6.33 -14.61
C PRO A 114 10.94 6.37 -13.23
N LEU A 115 11.71 6.30 -12.14
CA LEU A 115 11.18 6.17 -10.79
C LEU A 115 10.25 7.33 -10.41
N ALA A 116 10.62 8.56 -10.75
CA ALA A 116 9.81 9.75 -10.47
C ALA A 116 8.45 9.71 -11.20
N ASP A 117 8.43 9.30 -12.48
CA ASP A 117 7.19 9.17 -13.24
C ASP A 117 6.29 8.06 -12.65
N ALA A 118 6.88 6.94 -12.23
CA ALA A 118 6.13 5.86 -11.60
C ALA A 118 5.49 6.28 -10.27
N LEU A 119 6.21 6.99 -9.41
CA LEU A 119 5.67 7.54 -8.16
C LEU A 119 4.57 8.57 -8.43
N ARG A 120 4.76 9.45 -9.42
CA ARG A 120 3.74 10.41 -9.87
C ARG A 120 2.47 9.70 -10.34
N ARG A 121 2.60 8.65 -11.16
CA ARG A 121 1.44 7.86 -11.64
C ARG A 121 0.73 7.15 -10.50
N ALA A 122 1.47 6.55 -9.56
CA ALA A 122 0.89 5.94 -8.37
C ALA A 122 0.10 6.96 -7.54
N ARG A 123 0.65 8.16 -7.34
CA ARG A 123 -0.04 9.27 -6.64
C ARG A 123 -1.32 9.70 -7.34
N ILE A 124 -1.30 9.81 -8.68
CA ILE A 124 -2.50 10.17 -9.48
C ILE A 124 -3.57 9.07 -9.36
N LEU A 125 -3.19 7.80 -9.52
CA LEU A 125 -4.10 6.66 -9.38
C LEU A 125 -4.75 6.61 -7.99
N LEU A 126 -3.96 6.79 -6.93
CA LEU A 126 -4.48 6.82 -5.57
C LEU A 126 -5.44 7.98 -5.34
N ARG A 127 -5.15 9.17 -5.85
CA ARG A 127 -6.08 10.30 -5.77
C ARG A 127 -7.41 10.04 -6.48
N GLN A 128 -7.36 9.40 -7.65
CA GLN A 128 -8.56 8.99 -8.39
C GLN A 128 -9.35 7.93 -7.62
N GLU A 129 -8.68 7.00 -6.95
CA GLU A 129 -9.33 5.97 -6.15
C GLU A 129 -9.97 6.59 -4.89
N LEU A 130 -9.26 7.48 -4.20
CA LEU A 130 -9.75 8.21 -3.03
C LEU A 130 -10.96 9.11 -3.34
N SER A 131 -11.06 9.66 -4.55
CA SER A 131 -12.25 10.43 -4.95
C SER A 131 -13.50 9.56 -5.03
N LYS A 132 -13.35 8.26 -5.30
CA LYS A 132 -14.45 7.28 -5.32
C LYS A 132 -14.69 6.65 -3.94
N HIS A 133 -13.62 6.48 -3.17
CA HIS A 133 -13.61 5.83 -1.86
C HIS A 133 -12.86 6.70 -0.83
N PRO A 134 -13.46 7.81 -0.34
CA PRO A 134 -12.78 8.79 0.52
C PRO A 134 -12.23 8.22 1.84
N ASN A 135 -12.83 7.13 2.31
CA ASN A 135 -12.44 6.47 3.55
C ASN A 135 -11.33 5.41 3.36
N ALA A 136 -10.85 5.19 2.12
CA ALA A 136 -9.77 4.24 1.88
C ALA A 136 -8.44 4.79 2.40
N VAL A 137 -7.60 3.91 2.96
CA VAL A 137 -6.26 4.23 3.42
C VAL A 137 -5.28 4.08 2.26
N PRO A 138 -4.69 5.18 1.75
CA PRO A 138 -3.80 5.11 0.60
C PRO A 138 -2.37 4.75 1.00
N LEU A 139 -1.79 3.80 0.28
CA LEU A 139 -0.41 3.36 0.47
C LEU A 139 0.28 3.11 -0.87
N VAL A 140 1.52 3.58 -1.00
CA VAL A 140 2.44 3.20 -2.06
C VAL A 140 3.45 2.21 -1.49
N VAL A 141 3.64 1.08 -2.17
CA VAL A 141 4.73 0.13 -1.92
C VAL A 141 5.68 0.19 -3.11
N CYS A 142 6.83 0.81 -2.91
CA CYS A 142 7.84 1.00 -3.95
C CYS A 142 8.94 -0.05 -3.81
N VAL A 143 9.07 -0.95 -4.78
CA VAL A 143 10.12 -1.97 -4.86
C VAL A 143 11.19 -1.47 -5.82
N THR A 144 12.35 -1.05 -5.31
CA THR A 144 13.42 -0.41 -6.10
C THR A 144 14.76 -0.46 -5.37
N ASP A 145 15.86 -0.41 -6.11
CA ASP A 145 17.20 -0.13 -5.57
C ASP A 145 17.48 1.37 -5.39
N GLY A 146 16.54 2.22 -5.86
CA GLY A 146 16.66 3.68 -5.80
C GLY A 146 17.55 4.30 -6.87
N GLU A 147 18.05 3.54 -7.84
CA GLU A 147 18.86 4.05 -8.95
C GLU A 147 17.95 4.59 -10.07
N ALA A 148 17.41 5.79 -9.89
CA ALA A 148 16.64 6.47 -10.93
C ALA A 148 17.54 6.92 -12.09
N THR A 149 17.19 6.54 -13.32
CA THR A 149 17.99 6.88 -14.53
C THR A 149 17.30 7.89 -15.45
N ILE A 150 15.97 7.99 -15.38
CA ILE A 150 15.21 8.88 -16.26
C ILE A 150 14.66 10.06 -15.45
N PRO A 151 14.99 11.31 -15.85
CA PRO A 151 14.46 12.50 -15.21
C PRO A 151 12.98 12.73 -15.56
N LEU A 152 12.25 13.38 -14.68
CA LEU A 152 10.84 13.73 -14.90
C LEU A 152 10.70 14.89 -15.90
N HIS A 153 11.70 15.77 -15.92
CA HIS A 153 11.78 16.91 -16.82
C HIS A 153 13.16 16.94 -17.50
N ARG A 154 13.20 17.45 -18.72
CA ARG A 154 14.47 17.55 -19.45
C ARG A 154 15.48 18.37 -18.65
N GLY A 155 16.64 17.78 -18.37
CA GLY A 155 17.74 18.43 -17.65
C GLY A 155 17.64 18.39 -16.13
N SER A 156 16.57 17.81 -15.54
CA SER A 156 16.51 17.59 -14.09
C SER A 156 17.31 16.36 -13.66
N ASN A 157 17.54 16.23 -12.36
CA ASN A 157 18.22 15.07 -11.77
C ASN A 157 17.21 13.98 -11.42
N PRO A 158 17.33 12.76 -11.97
CA PRO A 158 16.35 11.69 -11.77
C PRO A 158 16.10 11.34 -10.31
N SER A 159 17.15 11.26 -9.49
CA SER A 159 17.00 10.93 -8.06
C SER A 159 16.33 12.06 -7.27
N LYS A 160 16.67 13.33 -7.58
CA LYS A 160 16.00 14.48 -6.96
C LYS A 160 14.53 14.55 -7.37
N ASP A 161 14.20 14.23 -8.62
CA ASP A 161 12.81 14.17 -9.07
C ASP A 161 12.03 13.09 -8.32
N ALA A 162 12.63 11.90 -8.13
CA ALA A 162 12.00 10.82 -7.36
C ALA A 162 11.77 11.22 -5.88
N VAL A 163 12.75 11.85 -5.25
CA VAL A 163 12.63 12.37 -3.87
C VAL A 163 11.56 13.45 -3.77
N SER A 164 11.45 14.34 -4.76
CA SER A 164 10.39 15.36 -4.84
C SER A 164 8.98 14.76 -4.96
N GLU A 165 8.83 13.69 -5.75
CA GLU A 165 7.55 12.96 -5.81
C GLU A 165 7.26 12.23 -4.48
N GLY A 166 8.27 11.69 -3.78
CA GLY A 166 8.12 11.18 -2.43
C GLY A 166 7.60 12.22 -1.44
N GLN A 167 8.14 13.45 -1.49
CA GLN A 167 7.64 14.56 -0.71
C GLN A 167 6.17 14.89 -1.05
N SER A 168 5.81 14.80 -2.34
CA SER A 168 4.45 15.02 -2.82
C SER A 168 3.47 13.96 -2.32
N LEU A 169 3.92 12.70 -2.16
CA LEU A 169 3.15 11.64 -1.50
C LEU A 169 2.90 11.97 -0.04
N GLY A 170 3.95 12.32 0.71
CA GLY A 170 3.83 12.69 2.13
C GLY A 170 2.90 13.88 2.37
N ARG A 171 3.02 14.95 1.55
CA ARG A 171 2.10 16.10 1.59
C ARG A 171 0.66 15.70 1.26
N GLY A 172 0.47 14.74 0.36
CA GLY A 172 -0.83 14.19 0.00
C GLY A 172 -1.39 13.20 1.01
N ARG A 173 -0.71 12.98 2.14
CA ARG A 173 -1.06 11.99 3.16
C ARG A 173 -1.19 10.57 2.58
N ILE A 174 -0.37 10.24 1.61
CA ILE A 174 -0.24 8.90 1.03
C ILE A 174 0.95 8.24 1.70
N GLY A 175 0.74 7.12 2.37
CA GLY A 175 1.80 6.35 2.99
C GLY A 175 2.79 5.83 1.95
N LEU A 176 4.07 5.69 2.31
CA LEU A 176 5.10 5.11 1.45
C LEU A 176 5.89 4.04 2.20
N VAL A 177 5.98 2.88 1.60
CA VAL A 177 6.94 1.82 1.95
C VAL A 177 7.91 1.66 0.80
N VAL A 178 9.19 1.78 1.08
CA VAL A 178 10.25 1.48 0.12
C VAL A 178 10.84 0.12 0.47
N ALA A 179 10.52 -0.88 -0.33
CA ALA A 179 11.15 -2.20 -0.29
C ALA A 179 12.45 -2.14 -1.09
N ASP A 180 13.53 -1.95 -0.38
CA ASP A 180 14.84 -1.74 -0.96
C ASP A 180 15.44 -3.06 -1.43
N THR A 181 15.84 -3.07 -2.69
CA THR A 181 16.45 -4.24 -3.34
C THR A 181 17.97 -4.15 -3.40
N SER A 182 18.54 -3.01 -2.99
CA SER A 182 19.98 -2.80 -2.92
C SER A 182 20.57 -3.34 -1.59
N ASP A 183 21.89 -3.31 -1.51
CA ASP A 183 22.63 -3.55 -0.25
C ASP A 183 22.56 -2.35 0.72
N GLY A 184 21.81 -1.31 0.36
CA GLY A 184 21.57 -0.13 1.19
C GLY A 184 22.62 0.97 1.07
N THR A 185 23.62 0.82 0.19
CA THR A 185 24.74 1.77 0.04
C THR A 185 24.55 2.77 -1.09
N ARG A 186 23.64 2.50 -2.03
CA ARG A 186 23.44 3.28 -3.26
C ARG A 186 21.98 3.71 -3.44
N GLY A 187 21.77 4.64 -4.39
CA GLY A 187 20.46 5.10 -4.82
C GLY A 187 19.79 6.06 -3.82
N CYS A 188 18.57 6.47 -4.17
CA CYS A 188 17.79 7.44 -3.38
C CYS A 188 16.72 6.77 -2.47
N ALA A 189 16.72 5.44 -2.33
CA ALA A 189 15.68 4.70 -1.60
C ALA A 189 15.51 5.17 -0.14
N ALA A 190 16.63 5.35 0.59
CA ALA A 190 16.61 5.81 1.99
C ALA A 190 16.10 7.25 2.11
N GLU A 191 16.55 8.14 1.23
CA GLU A 191 16.12 9.54 1.21
C GLU A 191 14.65 9.67 0.81
N LEU A 192 14.22 8.89 -0.18
CA LEU A 192 12.84 8.82 -0.63
C LEU A 192 11.89 8.43 0.52
N ALA A 193 12.21 7.36 1.26
CA ALA A 193 11.42 6.95 2.40
C ALA A 193 11.40 8.05 3.49
N ARG A 194 12.55 8.60 3.85
CA ARG A 194 12.68 9.63 4.88
C ARG A 194 11.88 10.90 4.55
N ILE A 195 11.97 11.41 3.32
CA ILE A 195 11.31 12.67 2.94
C ILE A 195 9.79 12.53 2.84
N ALA A 196 9.31 11.35 2.47
CA ALA A 196 7.89 11.02 2.44
C ALA A 196 7.31 10.78 3.84
N GLY A 197 8.16 10.67 4.88
CA GLY A 197 7.73 10.21 6.20
C GLY A 197 7.29 8.75 6.20
N GLY A 198 7.85 7.95 5.28
CA GLY A 198 7.55 6.54 5.09
C GLY A 198 8.54 5.59 5.74
N LEU A 199 8.42 4.31 5.42
CA LEU A 199 9.26 3.23 5.92
C LEU A 199 10.14 2.65 4.81
N ARG A 200 11.42 2.40 5.12
CA ARG A 200 12.32 1.59 4.28
C ARG A 200 12.52 0.23 4.91
N VAL A 201 12.36 -0.82 4.13
CA VAL A 201 12.59 -2.21 4.55
C VAL A 201 13.42 -2.93 3.49
N PRO A 202 14.24 -3.92 3.86
CA PRO A 202 14.82 -4.83 2.88
C PRO A 202 13.71 -5.54 2.09
N ILE A 203 13.94 -5.84 0.81
CA ILE A 203 12.96 -6.58 0.00
C ILE A 203 12.64 -7.97 0.62
N ALA A 204 13.60 -8.56 1.36
CA ALA A 204 13.39 -9.82 2.04
C ALA A 204 12.23 -9.75 3.04
N ASP A 205 12.07 -8.62 3.71
CA ASP A 205 11.07 -8.39 4.76
C ASP A 205 9.72 -7.90 4.20
N LEU A 206 9.61 -7.68 2.89
CA LEU A 206 8.35 -7.30 2.27
C LEU A 206 7.38 -8.49 2.34
N ALA A 207 6.35 -8.35 3.15
CA ALA A 207 5.31 -9.35 3.36
C ALA A 207 3.92 -8.69 3.39
N PRO A 208 2.84 -9.41 3.04
CA PRO A 208 1.48 -8.90 3.12
C PRO A 208 1.11 -8.40 4.52
N GLU A 209 1.55 -9.10 5.56
CA GLU A 209 1.29 -8.80 6.97
C GLU A 209 1.87 -7.43 7.36
N LEU A 210 3.07 -7.09 6.86
CA LEU A 210 3.67 -5.78 7.06
C LEU A 210 2.80 -4.67 6.44
N ILE A 211 2.31 -4.87 5.22
CA ILE A 211 1.48 -3.89 4.51
C ILE A 211 0.17 -3.68 5.25
N VAL A 212 -0.47 -4.77 5.69
CA VAL A 212 -1.71 -4.71 6.48
C VAL A 212 -1.48 -3.98 7.80
N ALA A 213 -0.42 -4.32 8.54
CA ALA A 213 -0.09 -3.67 9.82
C ALA A 213 0.17 -2.16 9.65
N LEU A 214 0.91 -1.76 8.61
CA LEU A 214 1.18 -0.34 8.31
C LEU A 214 -0.09 0.41 7.93
N ALA A 215 -0.96 -0.20 7.14
CA ALA A 215 -2.22 0.40 6.76
C ALA A 215 -3.18 0.52 7.95
N GLU A 216 -3.17 -0.45 8.88
CA GLU A 216 -3.93 -0.37 10.14
C GLU A 216 -3.39 0.73 11.07
N THR A 217 -2.07 0.86 11.19
CA THR A 217 -1.42 1.95 11.94
C THR A 217 -1.77 3.31 11.35
N ALA A 218 -1.65 3.47 10.03
CA ALA A 218 -2.02 4.71 9.33
C ALA A 218 -3.49 5.09 9.54
N ARG A 219 -4.38 4.10 9.67
CA ARG A 219 -5.79 4.31 9.99
C ARG A 219 -6.01 4.79 11.42
N SER A 220 -5.34 4.18 12.41
CA SER A 220 -5.51 4.50 13.83
C SER A 220 -4.94 5.87 14.19
N GLU A 221 -3.88 6.29 13.52
CA GLU A 221 -3.18 7.56 13.76
C GLU A 221 -3.73 8.73 12.92
N GLY A 222 -4.82 8.53 12.18
CA GLY A 222 -5.39 9.57 11.30
C GLY A 222 -4.40 10.04 10.24
N LEU A 223 -3.63 9.11 9.63
CA LEU A 223 -2.62 9.35 8.59
C LEU A 223 -1.38 10.13 9.02
N SER A 224 -0.63 9.60 9.96
CA SER A 224 0.78 9.95 10.08
C SER A 224 1.60 8.67 10.29
N LEU A 225 2.20 8.14 9.21
CA LEU A 225 3.26 7.12 9.31
C LEU A 225 4.55 7.70 9.96
N ARG A 226 4.41 8.76 10.75
CA ARG A 226 5.53 9.53 11.28
C ARG A 226 6.29 8.88 12.42
N HIS A 227 6.10 7.62 12.78
CA HIS A 227 7.02 6.94 13.71
C HIS A 227 6.87 5.43 13.55
N GLY A 228 7.91 4.76 13.08
CA GLY A 228 8.10 3.34 13.36
C GLY A 228 8.12 3.11 14.89
N PRO A 229 7.86 1.90 15.37
CA PRO A 229 7.84 1.62 16.80
C PRO A 229 9.15 2.12 17.42
N LYS A 230 9.04 3.05 18.39
CA LYS A 230 10.18 3.43 19.22
C LYS A 230 10.68 2.16 19.89
N GLY A 231 11.81 1.65 19.43
CA GLY A 231 12.52 0.59 20.12
C GLY A 231 12.68 1.03 21.58
N ARG A 232 12.07 0.31 22.51
CA ARG A 232 12.43 0.41 23.91
C ARG A 232 13.88 -0.07 24.03
N VAL A 233 14.78 0.87 24.09
CA VAL A 233 16.11 0.60 24.61
C VAL A 233 15.90 0.37 26.11
N HIS A 234 15.97 -0.88 26.53
CA HIS A 234 16.17 -1.19 27.94
C HIS A 234 17.64 -0.88 28.24
N GLY A 235 17.88 0.18 29.05
CA GLY A 235 19.09 0.36 29.81
C GLY A 235 19.12 -0.61 30.98
#